data_028801e1da70161f74f2bd7bab3e9313
#
_entry.id   028801e1da70161f74f2bd7bab3e9313
#
_cell.length_a   1.000
_cell.length_b   1.000
_cell.length_c   1.000
_cell.angle_alpha   90.00
_cell.angle_beta   90.00
_cell.angle_gamma   90.00
#
_symmetry.space_group_name_H-M   'P 1'
#
loop_
_entity.id
_entity.type
_entity.pdbx_description
1 polymer ?
#
loop_
_entity_poly.entity_id
_entity_poly.type
_entity_poly.pdbx_seq_one_letter_code
_entity_poly.pdbx_strand_id
1 'polypeptide(L)'
;RPFTAMDIICRKKRMQGYNVLNPMGFDAFGLPTENFAIKNHIHPAIVTAQNIKNFTRQLKMLGYGFDWDRVVDTTDPSYYKWTQWIFLQMFKHDLAYKTTMPVNWCTSCKCVLANEEVVEGVCERCGAPVIRKEKSQWMLRITKYADRLIDDLDEVDYIERVKTQQRNWIGRSTGTEVTFKTNTGDDVTVYTTRVDTLFGVTYTVISPEHPMLKKWKDLIKNWDEVEAYQAAAARKSDFERGELNKEKTGVRLEGIEVINPATGKVVPMFVSDYVLMGYGTGIVMGVPGHDQRDWDFATAFGLPIVEVVEGGDITKEAFTLKDDTGIMVNSGFLNGM
;
A
#
# COMPACT_ATOMS: atom_id res chain seq x y z
N ARG A 1 30.89 -6.25 3.16
CA ARG A 1 30.99 -5.68 4.51
C ARG A 1 30.35 -6.57 5.58
N PRO A 2 29.06 -7.04 5.47
CA PRO A 2 28.44 -7.84 6.53
C PRO A 2 29.21 -9.11 6.87
N PHE A 3 29.63 -9.88 5.88
CA PHE A 3 30.40 -11.13 6.07
C PHE A 3 31.69 -10.92 6.85
N THR A 4 32.44 -9.85 6.52
CA THR A 4 33.69 -9.53 7.24
C THR A 4 33.43 -9.15 8.69
N ALA A 5 32.43 -8.33 8.96
CA ALA A 5 32.10 -7.93 10.33
C ALA A 5 31.68 -9.12 11.19
N MET A 6 30.83 -10.00 10.66
CA MET A 6 30.39 -11.20 11.36
C MET A 6 31.56 -12.20 11.54
N ASP A 7 32.44 -12.35 10.56
CA ASP A 7 33.59 -13.23 10.66
C ASP A 7 34.55 -12.80 11.80
N ILE A 8 34.80 -11.49 11.94
CA ILE A 8 35.60 -10.93 13.04
C ILE A 8 34.98 -11.29 14.41
N ILE A 9 33.68 -11.10 14.55
CA ILE A 9 32.96 -11.42 15.78
C ILE A 9 33.03 -12.92 16.08
N CYS A 10 32.78 -13.75 15.06
CA CYS A 10 32.82 -15.21 15.18
C CYS A 10 34.21 -15.71 15.60
N ARG A 11 35.26 -15.18 14.98
CA ARG A 11 36.67 -15.51 15.34
C ARG A 11 36.97 -15.11 16.77
N LYS A 12 36.63 -13.87 17.17
CA LYS A 12 36.80 -13.40 18.55
C LYS A 12 36.11 -14.32 19.54
N LYS A 13 34.86 -14.71 19.28
CA LYS A 13 34.09 -15.58 20.16
C LYS A 13 34.69 -16.98 20.28
N ARG A 14 35.16 -17.57 19.17
CA ARG A 14 35.89 -18.85 19.20
C ARG A 14 37.17 -18.77 20.06
N MET A 15 37.94 -17.69 19.90
CA MET A 15 39.15 -17.44 20.70
C MET A 15 38.81 -17.27 22.18
N GLN A 16 37.61 -16.85 22.54
CA GLN A 16 37.10 -16.74 23.91
C GLN A 16 36.49 -18.06 24.42
N GLY A 17 36.58 -19.18 23.67
CA GLY A 17 36.07 -20.48 24.07
C GLY A 17 34.58 -20.72 23.79
N TYR A 18 33.90 -19.83 23.09
CA TYR A 18 32.50 -20.06 22.73
C TYR A 18 32.37 -21.06 21.57
N ASN A 19 31.31 -21.88 21.65
CA ASN A 19 30.91 -22.70 20.51
C ASN A 19 30.12 -21.81 19.52
N VAL A 20 30.68 -21.55 18.33
CA VAL A 20 30.16 -20.60 17.36
C VAL A 20 29.69 -21.34 16.12
N LEU A 21 28.38 -21.22 15.81
CA LEU A 21 27.77 -21.65 14.56
C LEU A 21 27.72 -20.45 13.58
N ASN A 22 28.44 -20.55 12.47
CA ASN A 22 28.50 -19.52 11.44
C ASN A 22 28.44 -20.15 10.03
N PRO A 23 27.28 -20.70 9.62
CA PRO A 23 27.13 -21.32 8.30
C PRO A 23 27.03 -20.29 7.19
N MET A 24 27.30 -20.73 5.97
CA MET A 24 26.99 -19.98 4.74
C MET A 24 25.66 -20.47 4.14
N GLY A 25 24.80 -19.53 3.74
CA GLY A 25 23.57 -19.81 3.00
C GLY A 25 23.57 -19.11 1.65
N PHE A 26 23.15 -19.83 0.61
CA PHE A 26 22.92 -19.30 -0.73
C PHE A 26 21.43 -19.19 -0.99
N ASP A 27 20.92 -17.95 -1.05
CA ASP A 27 19.57 -17.65 -1.51
C ASP A 27 19.62 -17.64 -3.04
N ALA A 28 19.20 -18.74 -3.64
CA ALA A 28 19.57 -19.08 -5.02
C ALA A 28 18.40 -19.08 -6.00
N PHE A 29 17.15 -18.99 -5.55
CA PHE A 29 16.01 -18.74 -6.43
C PHE A 29 15.93 -17.26 -6.82
N GLY A 30 15.46 -16.96 -8.04
CA GLY A 30 15.18 -15.59 -8.42
C GLY A 30 15.23 -15.30 -9.90
N LEU A 31 14.50 -14.25 -10.30
CA LEU A 31 14.41 -13.74 -11.67
C LEU A 31 15.76 -13.39 -12.32
N PRO A 32 16.78 -12.84 -11.62
CA PRO A 32 18.06 -12.55 -12.24
C PRO A 32 18.72 -13.79 -12.85
N THR A 33 18.71 -14.91 -12.15
CA THR A 33 19.24 -16.19 -12.67
C THR A 33 18.40 -16.71 -13.81
N GLU A 34 17.07 -16.66 -13.70
CA GLU A 34 16.15 -17.10 -14.76
C GLU A 34 16.32 -16.29 -16.04
N ASN A 35 16.37 -14.96 -15.95
CA ASN A 35 16.58 -14.08 -17.10
C ASN A 35 17.93 -14.31 -17.76
N PHE A 36 19.00 -14.50 -16.96
CA PHE A 36 20.31 -14.86 -17.50
C PHE A 36 20.28 -16.21 -18.23
N ALA A 37 19.60 -17.19 -17.65
CA ALA A 37 19.46 -18.52 -18.21
C ALA A 37 18.69 -18.49 -19.55
N ILE A 38 17.58 -17.74 -19.63
CA ILE A 38 16.81 -17.56 -20.86
C ILE A 38 17.68 -16.89 -21.93
N LYS A 39 18.37 -15.80 -21.59
CA LYS A 39 19.21 -15.04 -22.52
C LYS A 39 20.36 -15.88 -23.11
N ASN A 40 20.90 -16.80 -22.31
CA ASN A 40 22.05 -17.63 -22.71
C ASN A 40 21.65 -19.05 -23.12
N HIS A 41 20.36 -19.37 -23.16
CA HIS A 41 19.85 -20.72 -23.49
C HIS A 41 20.42 -21.83 -22.61
N ILE A 42 20.57 -21.56 -21.31
CA ILE A 42 21.11 -22.49 -20.31
C ILE A 42 20.06 -22.76 -19.26
N HIS A 43 19.96 -23.97 -18.72
CA HIS A 43 19.05 -24.27 -17.65
C HIS A 43 19.42 -23.53 -16.34
N PRO A 44 18.47 -22.88 -15.61
CA PRO A 44 18.76 -22.09 -14.39
C PRO A 44 19.53 -22.88 -13.33
N ALA A 45 19.26 -24.17 -13.13
CA ALA A 45 19.95 -25.01 -12.15
C ALA A 45 21.48 -25.11 -12.44
N ILE A 46 21.87 -25.12 -13.71
CA ILE A 46 23.29 -25.17 -14.11
C ILE A 46 23.97 -23.85 -13.73
N VAL A 47 23.32 -22.72 -14.02
CA VAL A 47 23.83 -21.38 -13.68
C VAL A 47 23.95 -21.23 -12.17
N THR A 48 22.96 -21.64 -11.42
CA THR A 48 22.93 -21.59 -9.95
C THR A 48 24.09 -22.41 -9.36
N ALA A 49 24.26 -23.68 -9.77
CA ALA A 49 25.31 -24.54 -9.28
C ALA A 49 26.70 -23.97 -9.58
N GLN A 50 26.90 -23.40 -10.78
CA GLN A 50 28.17 -22.77 -11.18
C GLN A 50 28.45 -21.52 -10.35
N ASN A 51 27.46 -20.68 -10.09
CA ASN A 51 27.58 -19.48 -9.26
C ASN A 51 27.90 -19.84 -7.80
N ILE A 52 27.20 -20.79 -7.20
CA ILE A 52 27.48 -21.28 -5.85
C ILE A 52 28.92 -21.76 -5.73
N LYS A 53 29.37 -22.57 -6.69
CA LYS A 53 30.78 -23.04 -6.74
C LYS A 53 31.77 -21.89 -6.79
N ASN A 54 31.49 -20.87 -7.61
CA ASN A 54 32.38 -19.71 -7.75
C ASN A 54 32.37 -18.84 -6.49
N PHE A 55 31.22 -18.53 -5.92
CA PHE A 55 31.11 -17.76 -4.66
C PHE A 55 31.80 -18.50 -3.51
N THR A 56 31.60 -19.80 -3.38
CA THR A 56 32.27 -20.63 -2.37
C THR A 56 33.80 -20.52 -2.50
N ARG A 57 34.31 -20.60 -3.73
CA ARG A 57 35.75 -20.44 -3.99
C ARG A 57 36.25 -19.05 -3.58
N GLN A 58 35.53 -18.00 -3.95
CA GLN A 58 35.87 -16.60 -3.62
C GLN A 58 35.86 -16.37 -2.10
N LEU A 59 34.85 -16.84 -1.39
CA LEU A 59 34.72 -16.68 0.05
C LEU A 59 35.83 -17.45 0.80
N LYS A 60 36.20 -18.64 0.32
CA LYS A 60 37.34 -19.39 0.85
C LYS A 60 38.67 -18.68 0.63
N MET A 61 38.86 -18.03 -0.54
CA MET A 61 40.05 -17.21 -0.80
C MET A 61 40.18 -16.01 0.15
N LEU A 62 39.08 -15.43 0.57
CA LEU A 62 39.06 -14.36 1.57
C LEU A 62 39.32 -14.87 2.99
N GLY A 63 39.37 -16.16 3.20
CA GLY A 63 39.70 -16.80 4.47
C GLY A 63 38.58 -16.70 5.51
N TYR A 64 37.31 -16.49 5.12
CA TYR A 64 36.22 -16.47 6.08
C TYR A 64 36.04 -17.82 6.80
N GLY A 65 35.82 -17.74 8.10
CA GLY A 65 35.68 -18.90 8.98
C GLY A 65 34.24 -19.42 9.04
N PHE A 66 33.61 -19.63 7.88
CA PHE A 66 32.28 -20.25 7.82
C PHE A 66 32.35 -21.75 8.11
N ASP A 67 31.27 -22.28 8.62
CA ASP A 67 31.04 -23.71 8.77
C ASP A 67 30.58 -24.31 7.44
N TRP A 68 31.55 -24.69 6.61
CA TRP A 68 31.31 -25.18 5.26
C TRP A 68 30.61 -26.54 5.20
N ASP A 69 30.55 -27.28 6.31
CA ASP A 69 29.83 -28.55 6.42
C ASP A 69 28.35 -28.35 6.64
N ARG A 70 27.94 -27.11 6.95
CA ARG A 70 26.54 -26.70 7.21
C ARG A 70 26.03 -25.66 6.23
N VAL A 71 26.46 -25.74 4.98
CA VAL A 71 26.01 -24.86 3.90
C VAL A 71 24.54 -25.10 3.61
N VAL A 72 23.78 -24.01 3.45
CA VAL A 72 22.38 -24.04 3.04
C VAL A 72 22.29 -23.58 1.59
N ASP A 73 21.58 -24.33 0.76
CA ASP A 73 21.18 -23.94 -0.60
C ASP A 73 19.65 -23.95 -0.67
N THR A 74 19.04 -22.80 -0.90
CA THR A 74 17.57 -22.68 -0.92
C THR A 74 16.93 -23.37 -2.12
N THR A 75 17.73 -23.73 -3.15
CA THR A 75 17.26 -24.52 -4.29
C THR A 75 17.35 -26.04 -4.10
N ASP A 76 17.94 -26.49 -2.98
CA ASP A 76 17.97 -27.90 -2.64
C ASP A 76 16.59 -28.39 -2.21
N PRO A 77 16.04 -29.46 -2.79
CA PRO A 77 14.76 -30.02 -2.39
C PRO A 77 14.67 -30.39 -0.91
N SER A 78 15.76 -30.80 -0.29
CA SER A 78 15.82 -31.12 1.13
C SER A 78 15.60 -29.88 2.01
N TYR A 79 15.89 -28.68 1.48
CA TYR A 79 15.65 -27.41 2.15
C TYR A 79 14.25 -26.86 1.85
N TYR A 80 13.88 -26.67 0.58
CA TYR A 80 12.62 -26.01 0.24
C TYR A 80 11.37 -26.84 0.55
N LYS A 81 11.50 -28.13 0.81
CA LYS A 81 10.38 -28.95 1.35
C LYS A 81 9.74 -28.31 2.60
N TRP A 82 10.54 -27.61 3.41
CA TRP A 82 10.02 -26.93 4.61
C TRP A 82 9.24 -25.68 4.28
N THR A 83 9.63 -24.94 3.27
CA THR A 83 8.82 -23.82 2.71
C THR A 83 7.49 -24.33 2.18
N GLN A 84 7.49 -25.45 1.47
CA GLN A 84 6.27 -26.12 1.01
C GLN A 84 5.41 -26.60 2.18
N TRP A 85 6.01 -27.13 3.22
CA TRP A 85 5.29 -27.56 4.42
C TRP A 85 4.65 -26.37 5.16
N ILE A 86 5.36 -25.25 5.29
CA ILE A 86 4.82 -24.01 5.87
C ILE A 86 3.61 -23.52 5.05
N PHE A 87 3.72 -23.49 3.73
CA PHE A 87 2.61 -23.13 2.86
C PHE A 87 1.38 -24.05 3.08
N LEU A 88 1.60 -25.35 3.19
CA LEU A 88 0.51 -26.31 3.47
C LEU A 88 -0.13 -26.07 4.84
N GLN A 89 0.66 -25.68 5.87
CA GLN A 89 0.07 -25.30 7.15
C GLN A 89 -0.76 -24.03 7.02
N MET A 90 -0.26 -23.00 6.32
CA MET A 90 -1.03 -21.77 6.05
C MET A 90 -2.34 -22.08 5.32
N PHE A 91 -2.29 -22.95 4.33
CA PHE A 91 -3.49 -23.38 3.60
C PHE A 91 -4.49 -24.13 4.49
N LYS A 92 -4.03 -25.07 5.32
CA LYS A 92 -4.88 -25.80 6.27
C LYS A 92 -5.54 -24.91 7.31
N HIS A 93 -4.89 -23.79 7.68
CA HIS A 93 -5.41 -22.83 8.66
C HIS A 93 -6.16 -21.66 8.00
N ASP A 94 -6.54 -21.76 6.74
CA ASP A 94 -7.21 -20.69 5.97
C ASP A 94 -6.43 -19.37 5.96
N LEU A 95 -5.12 -19.45 5.95
CA LEU A 95 -4.23 -18.29 5.82
C LEU A 95 -3.72 -18.10 4.39
N ALA A 96 -3.68 -19.15 3.60
CA ALA A 96 -3.36 -19.10 2.18
C ALA A 96 -4.62 -19.44 1.35
N TYR A 97 -4.92 -18.62 0.35
CA TYR A 97 -6.07 -18.80 -0.54
C TYR A 97 -5.72 -18.40 -1.96
N LYS A 98 -6.46 -18.93 -2.92
CA LYS A 98 -6.29 -18.62 -4.34
C LYS A 98 -7.39 -17.68 -4.81
N THR A 99 -7.02 -16.60 -5.50
CA THR A 99 -7.96 -15.63 -6.04
C THR A 99 -7.43 -15.03 -7.33
N THR A 100 -8.32 -14.41 -8.10
CA THR A 100 -7.96 -13.60 -9.26
C THR A 100 -7.95 -12.13 -8.83
N MET A 101 -6.87 -11.43 -9.17
CA MET A 101 -6.72 -10.02 -8.86
C MET A 101 -5.85 -9.31 -9.90
N PRO A 102 -6.01 -8.00 -10.07
CA PRO A 102 -5.14 -7.22 -10.94
C PRO A 102 -3.72 -7.15 -10.34
N VAL A 103 -2.72 -7.46 -11.15
CA VAL A 103 -1.30 -7.40 -10.79
C VAL A 103 -0.55 -6.50 -11.75
N ASN A 104 0.58 -5.94 -11.30
CA ASN A 104 1.50 -5.25 -12.18
C ASN A 104 2.21 -6.29 -13.07
N TRP A 105 2.07 -6.18 -14.37
CA TRP A 105 2.63 -7.12 -15.34
C TRP A 105 3.62 -6.43 -16.24
N CYS A 106 4.89 -6.87 -16.21
CA CYS A 106 5.88 -6.42 -17.19
C CYS A 106 5.66 -7.12 -18.52
N THR A 107 5.49 -6.34 -19.58
CA THR A 107 5.22 -6.87 -20.94
C THR A 107 6.44 -7.52 -21.58
N SER A 108 7.64 -7.14 -21.17
CA SER A 108 8.92 -7.69 -21.65
C SER A 108 9.41 -8.87 -20.82
N CYS A 109 9.58 -8.68 -19.49
CA CYS A 109 10.02 -9.75 -18.59
C CYS A 109 8.97 -10.85 -18.41
N LYS A 110 7.71 -10.61 -18.79
CA LYS A 110 6.55 -11.54 -18.65
C LYS A 110 6.39 -12.06 -17.23
N CYS A 111 6.60 -11.21 -16.26
CA CYS A 111 6.48 -11.52 -14.83
C CYS A 111 5.60 -10.52 -14.09
N VAL A 112 5.10 -10.93 -12.93
CA VAL A 112 4.44 -10.05 -11.96
C VAL A 112 5.49 -9.22 -11.25
N LEU A 113 5.21 -7.94 -11.03
CA LEU A 113 6.07 -7.00 -10.31
C LEU A 113 5.41 -6.56 -9.01
N ALA A 114 6.21 -6.40 -7.96
CA ALA A 114 5.80 -5.66 -6.78
C ALA A 114 5.62 -4.16 -7.11
N ASN A 115 4.93 -3.42 -6.24
CA ASN A 115 4.70 -1.99 -6.48
C ASN A 115 6.03 -1.22 -6.55
N GLU A 116 7.00 -1.59 -5.73
CA GLU A 116 8.33 -0.98 -5.66
C GLU A 116 9.19 -1.23 -6.91
N GLU A 117 8.84 -2.22 -7.72
CA GLU A 117 9.53 -2.57 -8.97
C GLU A 117 8.96 -1.83 -10.19
N VAL A 118 7.94 -0.99 -9.97
CA VAL A 118 7.32 -0.14 -11.00
C VAL A 118 7.69 1.30 -10.73
N VAL A 119 8.50 1.89 -11.60
CA VAL A 119 8.95 3.28 -11.50
C VAL A 119 8.41 4.05 -12.70
N GLU A 120 7.63 5.09 -12.46
CA GLU A 120 7.01 5.91 -13.52
C GLU A 120 6.27 5.09 -14.58
N GLY A 121 5.58 4.02 -14.16
CA GLY A 121 4.81 3.14 -15.05
C GLY A 121 5.62 2.16 -15.89
N VAL A 122 6.95 2.07 -15.65
CA VAL A 122 7.84 1.13 -16.33
C VAL A 122 8.50 0.15 -15.35
N CYS A 123 8.92 -0.98 -15.87
CA CYS A 123 9.65 -1.99 -15.10
C CYS A 123 11.06 -1.48 -14.75
N GLU A 124 11.41 -1.40 -13.47
CA GLU A 124 12.72 -0.97 -12.99
C GLU A 124 13.89 -1.75 -13.64
N ARG A 125 13.65 -3.03 -13.98
CA ARG A 125 14.71 -3.92 -14.50
C ARG A 125 14.97 -3.78 -15.99
N CYS A 126 13.92 -3.58 -16.80
CA CYS A 126 14.06 -3.62 -18.27
C CYS A 126 13.51 -2.37 -18.97
N GLY A 127 12.93 -1.41 -18.25
CA GLY A 127 12.36 -0.18 -18.81
C GLY A 127 11.10 -0.37 -19.66
N ALA A 128 10.56 -1.60 -19.77
CA ALA A 128 9.36 -1.84 -20.57
C ALA A 128 8.09 -1.37 -19.83
N PRO A 129 7.04 -0.96 -20.56
CA PRO A 129 5.76 -0.57 -19.97
C PRO A 129 5.16 -1.67 -19.10
N VAL A 130 4.63 -1.27 -17.94
CA VAL A 130 3.89 -2.13 -17.02
C VAL A 130 2.39 -1.92 -17.23
N ILE A 131 1.64 -3.01 -17.25
CA ILE A 131 0.19 -2.98 -17.39
C ILE A 131 -0.48 -3.69 -16.21
N ARG A 132 -1.70 -3.30 -15.87
CA ARG A 132 -2.54 -4.07 -14.97
C ARG A 132 -3.11 -5.28 -15.70
N LYS A 133 -2.94 -6.47 -15.14
CA LYS A 133 -3.41 -7.73 -15.73
C LYS A 133 -4.06 -8.60 -14.68
N GLU A 134 -5.27 -9.07 -14.95
CA GLU A 134 -5.93 -10.05 -14.10
C GLU A 134 -5.18 -11.38 -14.11
N LYS A 135 -4.78 -11.85 -12.94
CA LYS A 135 -4.13 -13.15 -12.76
C LYS A 135 -4.63 -13.88 -11.53
N SER A 136 -4.84 -15.17 -11.70
CA SER A 136 -5.07 -16.06 -10.57
C SER A 136 -3.74 -16.35 -9.87
N GLN A 137 -3.70 -16.09 -8.56
CA GLN A 137 -2.51 -16.33 -7.74
C GLN A 137 -2.86 -16.65 -6.30
N TRP A 138 -1.88 -17.16 -5.58
CA TRP A 138 -1.96 -17.39 -4.15
C TRP A 138 -1.77 -16.10 -3.38
N MET A 139 -2.60 -15.91 -2.36
CA MET A 139 -2.55 -14.79 -1.43
C MET A 139 -2.47 -15.29 0.00
N LEU A 140 -1.87 -14.50 0.87
CA LEU A 140 -1.84 -14.73 2.31
C LEU A 140 -2.74 -13.71 3.02
N ARG A 141 -3.53 -14.17 4.00
CA ARG A 141 -4.40 -13.32 4.83
C ARG A 141 -3.60 -12.62 5.92
N ILE A 142 -2.63 -11.79 5.55
CA ILE A 142 -1.75 -11.13 6.50
C ILE A 142 -2.52 -10.22 7.47
N THR A 143 -3.62 -9.61 7.03
CA THR A 143 -4.44 -8.70 7.84
C THR A 143 -5.21 -9.43 8.95
N LYS A 144 -5.32 -10.76 8.91
CA LYS A 144 -5.98 -11.56 9.97
C LYS A 144 -5.30 -11.40 11.33
N TYR A 145 -4.02 -11.02 11.34
CA TYR A 145 -3.22 -10.82 12.53
C TYR A 145 -2.91 -9.36 12.84
N ALA A 146 -3.44 -8.41 12.06
CA ALA A 146 -3.11 -6.99 12.17
C ALA A 146 -3.37 -6.45 13.58
N ASP A 147 -4.54 -6.69 14.14
CA ASP A 147 -4.89 -6.25 15.49
C ASP A 147 -3.98 -6.88 16.54
N ARG A 148 -3.80 -8.19 16.46
CA ARG A 148 -2.97 -8.92 17.39
C ARG A 148 -1.51 -8.47 17.35
N LEU A 149 -0.99 -8.15 16.16
CA LEU A 149 0.37 -7.62 16.00
C LEU A 149 0.56 -6.26 16.68
N ILE A 150 -0.51 -5.47 16.83
CA ILE A 150 -0.47 -4.22 17.61
C ILE A 150 -0.53 -4.54 19.12
N ASP A 151 -1.48 -5.37 19.52
CA ASP A 151 -1.74 -5.67 20.93
C ASP A 151 -0.53 -6.40 21.59
N ASP A 152 0.04 -7.40 20.90
CA ASP A 152 1.19 -8.17 21.39
C ASP A 152 2.49 -7.33 21.46
N LEU A 153 2.53 -6.08 20.95
CA LEU A 153 3.70 -5.20 21.09
C LEU A 153 3.99 -4.82 22.54
N ASP A 154 3.00 -4.87 23.41
CA ASP A 154 3.19 -4.55 24.83
C ASP A 154 3.87 -5.70 25.59
N GLU A 155 3.82 -6.92 25.06
CA GLU A 155 4.43 -8.11 25.62
C GLU A 155 5.90 -8.32 25.23
N VAL A 156 6.40 -7.58 24.22
CA VAL A 156 7.76 -7.74 23.69
C VAL A 156 8.70 -6.64 24.19
N ASP A 157 9.95 -7.01 24.49
CA ASP A 157 11.01 -6.09 24.91
C ASP A 157 11.66 -5.42 23.69
N TYR A 158 10.87 -4.64 22.93
CA TYR A 158 11.35 -3.83 21.84
C TYR A 158 11.54 -2.37 22.27
N ILE A 159 12.52 -1.68 21.65
CA ILE A 159 12.67 -0.25 21.85
C ILE A 159 11.44 0.50 21.31
N GLU A 160 11.04 1.57 21.98
CA GLU A 160 9.81 2.32 21.65
C GLU A 160 9.74 2.78 20.19
N ARG A 161 10.87 3.19 19.61
CA ARG A 161 10.92 3.56 18.20
C ARG A 161 10.42 2.44 17.26
N VAL A 162 10.77 1.17 17.56
CA VAL A 162 10.35 0.01 16.75
C VAL A 162 8.86 -0.26 16.96
N LYS A 163 8.39 -0.20 18.22
CA LYS A 163 6.95 -0.37 18.52
C LYS A 163 6.10 0.68 17.80
N THR A 164 6.51 1.95 17.87
CA THR A 164 5.84 3.06 17.19
C THR A 164 5.80 2.86 15.68
N GLN A 165 6.92 2.45 15.07
CA GLN A 165 6.96 2.19 13.63
C GLN A 165 6.01 1.05 13.22
N GLN A 166 5.92 -0.02 14.00
CA GLN A 166 5.02 -1.14 13.72
C GLN A 166 3.55 -0.76 13.90
N ARG A 167 3.21 -0.02 14.96
CA ARG A 167 1.85 0.51 15.16
C ARG A 167 1.43 1.42 13.99
N ASN A 168 2.30 2.33 13.60
CA ASN A 168 2.02 3.26 12.49
C ASN A 168 1.91 2.54 11.15
N TRP A 169 2.71 1.48 10.93
CA TRP A 169 2.65 0.69 9.69
C TRP A 169 1.32 -0.06 9.55
N ILE A 170 0.84 -0.67 10.61
CA ILE A 170 -0.44 -1.37 10.62
C ILE A 170 -1.59 -0.36 10.56
N GLY A 171 -1.50 0.75 11.31
CA GLY A 171 -2.42 1.86 11.22
C GLY A 171 -3.85 1.52 11.66
N ARG A 172 -4.01 0.87 12.83
CA ARG A 172 -5.36 0.64 13.39
C ARG A 172 -6.07 1.98 13.52
N SER A 173 -7.23 2.10 12.92
CA SER A 173 -8.11 3.25 13.04
C SER A 173 -9.54 2.81 13.29
N THR A 174 -10.28 3.61 14.03
CA THR A 174 -11.73 3.46 14.21
C THR A 174 -12.43 4.63 13.54
N GLY A 175 -13.56 4.37 12.92
CA GLY A 175 -14.30 5.40 12.23
C GLY A 175 -15.76 5.02 12.09
N THR A 176 -16.50 5.88 11.39
CA THR A 176 -17.94 5.77 11.18
C THR A 176 -18.23 5.72 9.68
N GLU A 177 -19.14 4.84 9.31
CA GLU A 177 -19.75 4.88 7.98
C GLU A 177 -20.90 5.85 7.97
N VAL A 178 -20.90 6.77 7.02
CA VAL A 178 -21.95 7.78 6.83
C VAL A 178 -22.55 7.63 5.43
N THR A 179 -23.86 7.49 5.35
CA THR A 179 -24.57 7.38 4.08
C THR A 179 -25.04 8.74 3.60
N PHE A 180 -24.65 9.10 2.39
CA PHE A 180 -25.15 10.25 1.66
C PHE A 180 -26.14 9.79 0.59
N LYS A 181 -27.19 10.56 0.37
CA LYS A 181 -28.11 10.36 -0.75
C LYS A 181 -27.61 11.11 -1.98
N THR A 182 -27.67 10.48 -3.13
CA THR A 182 -27.44 11.17 -4.40
C THR A 182 -28.71 11.79 -4.94
N ASN A 183 -28.58 12.78 -5.83
CA ASN A 183 -29.72 13.34 -6.58
C ASN A 183 -30.38 12.31 -7.51
N THR A 184 -29.71 11.17 -7.79
CA THR A 184 -30.27 10.06 -8.57
C THR A 184 -31.05 9.05 -7.72
N GLY A 185 -31.11 9.26 -6.39
CA GLY A 185 -31.79 8.38 -5.43
C GLY A 185 -30.95 7.21 -4.91
N ASP A 186 -29.68 7.13 -5.31
CA ASP A 186 -28.76 6.10 -4.82
C ASP A 186 -28.16 6.49 -3.47
N ASP A 187 -27.78 5.49 -2.70
CA ASP A 187 -27.02 5.65 -1.48
C ASP A 187 -25.52 5.48 -1.77
N VAL A 188 -24.71 6.41 -1.27
CA VAL A 188 -23.27 6.32 -1.25
C VAL A 188 -22.78 6.38 0.19
N THR A 189 -21.97 5.40 0.58
CA THR A 189 -21.43 5.32 1.92
C THR A 189 -19.98 5.76 1.93
N VAL A 190 -19.63 6.69 2.81
CA VAL A 190 -18.25 7.12 3.07
C VAL A 190 -17.80 6.57 4.42
N TYR A 191 -16.53 6.23 4.53
CA TYR A 191 -15.90 5.92 5.81
C TYR A 191 -15.08 7.13 6.27
N THR A 192 -15.25 7.56 7.52
CA THR A 192 -14.49 8.67 8.08
C THR A 192 -14.08 8.40 9.53
N THR A 193 -12.89 8.85 9.92
CA THR A 193 -12.42 8.87 11.31
C THR A 193 -12.88 10.15 12.05
N ARG A 194 -13.42 11.14 11.31
CA ARG A 194 -13.80 12.46 11.80
C ARG A 194 -15.26 12.78 11.43
N VAL A 195 -16.19 11.96 11.92
CA VAL A 195 -17.64 12.18 11.70
C VAL A 195 -18.14 13.50 12.29
N ASP A 196 -17.46 14.02 13.31
CA ASP A 196 -17.71 15.33 13.93
C ASP A 196 -17.60 16.48 12.92
N THR A 197 -16.73 16.36 11.91
CA THR A 197 -16.53 17.40 10.88
C THR A 197 -17.56 17.35 9.72
N LEU A 198 -18.58 16.52 9.81
CA LEU A 198 -19.57 16.30 8.73
C LEU A 198 -20.24 17.60 8.23
N PHE A 199 -20.42 18.59 9.12
CA PHE A 199 -20.97 19.90 8.76
C PHE A 199 -20.05 20.71 7.83
N GLY A 200 -18.76 20.39 7.80
CA GLY A 200 -17.74 21.01 6.95
C GLY A 200 -17.55 20.34 5.59
N VAL A 201 -18.34 19.32 5.26
CA VAL A 201 -18.28 18.64 3.97
C VAL A 201 -18.77 19.55 2.86
N THR A 202 -17.90 19.85 1.89
CA THR A 202 -18.20 20.73 0.76
C THR A 202 -18.16 20.01 -0.59
N TYR A 203 -17.66 18.77 -0.62
CA TYR A 203 -17.67 17.90 -1.79
C TYR A 203 -17.46 16.44 -1.37
N THR A 204 -17.63 15.51 -2.30
CA THR A 204 -17.26 14.10 -2.13
C THR A 204 -16.41 13.63 -3.28
N VAL A 205 -15.63 12.58 -3.06
CA VAL A 205 -14.74 12.00 -4.10
C VAL A 205 -14.92 10.50 -4.16
N ILE A 206 -15.04 9.99 -5.39
CA ILE A 206 -15.14 8.56 -5.68
C ILE A 206 -13.89 8.07 -6.38
N SER A 207 -13.45 6.85 -6.04
CA SER A 207 -12.33 6.17 -6.72
C SER A 207 -12.62 5.96 -8.21
N PRO A 208 -11.64 6.11 -9.10
CA PRO A 208 -11.81 5.84 -10.53
C PRO A 208 -12.28 4.43 -10.87
N GLU A 209 -12.00 3.46 -10.03
CA GLU A 209 -12.36 2.05 -10.21
C GLU A 209 -13.74 1.70 -9.61
N HIS A 210 -14.41 2.64 -8.97
CA HIS A 210 -15.64 2.35 -8.24
C HIS A 210 -16.78 1.91 -9.17
N PRO A 211 -17.49 0.80 -8.86
CA PRO A 211 -18.50 0.23 -9.76
C PRO A 211 -19.71 1.16 -10.00
N MET A 212 -19.98 2.11 -9.10
CA MET A 212 -21.06 3.07 -9.29
C MET A 212 -20.85 4.00 -10.48
N LEU A 213 -19.61 4.28 -10.88
CA LEU A 213 -19.33 5.07 -12.09
C LEU A 213 -19.92 4.42 -13.35
N LYS A 214 -19.82 3.08 -13.45
CA LYS A 214 -20.44 2.33 -14.55
C LYS A 214 -21.98 2.40 -14.49
N LYS A 215 -22.55 2.35 -13.27
CA LYS A 215 -24.01 2.48 -13.07
C LYS A 215 -24.51 3.85 -13.50
N TRP A 216 -23.74 4.90 -13.28
CA TRP A 216 -24.10 6.29 -13.59
C TRP A 216 -23.68 6.76 -14.97
N LYS A 217 -23.08 5.89 -15.79
CA LYS A 217 -22.52 6.24 -17.11
C LYS A 217 -23.46 7.14 -17.92
N ASP A 218 -24.72 6.75 -18.05
CA ASP A 218 -25.71 7.46 -18.87
C ASP A 218 -26.27 8.72 -18.20
N LEU A 219 -25.98 8.93 -16.91
CA LEU A 219 -26.38 10.08 -16.11
C LEU A 219 -25.29 11.16 -16.05
N ILE A 220 -24.03 10.78 -16.25
CA ILE A 220 -22.85 11.66 -16.21
C ILE A 220 -22.73 12.35 -17.58
N LYS A 221 -22.94 13.67 -17.60
CA LYS A 221 -22.94 14.44 -18.86
C LYS A 221 -21.58 14.54 -19.54
N ASN A 222 -20.50 14.56 -18.74
CA ASN A 222 -19.12 14.63 -19.19
C ASN A 222 -18.40 13.28 -19.13
N TRP A 223 -19.10 12.20 -19.48
CA TRP A 223 -18.55 10.84 -19.36
C TRP A 223 -17.21 10.64 -20.07
N ASP A 224 -17.00 11.24 -21.22
CA ASP A 224 -15.75 11.11 -22.00
C ASP A 224 -14.53 11.60 -21.20
N GLU A 225 -14.68 12.68 -20.41
CA GLU A 225 -13.64 13.18 -19.51
C GLU A 225 -13.39 12.22 -18.36
N VAL A 226 -14.46 11.66 -17.78
CA VAL A 226 -14.38 10.69 -16.69
C VAL A 226 -13.69 9.41 -17.16
N GLU A 227 -14.04 8.90 -18.34
CA GLU A 227 -13.42 7.70 -18.92
C GLU A 227 -11.94 7.93 -19.26
N ALA A 228 -11.60 9.10 -19.80
CA ALA A 228 -10.21 9.48 -20.03
C ALA A 228 -9.40 9.57 -18.72
N TYR A 229 -10.01 10.13 -17.67
CA TYR A 229 -9.40 10.20 -16.34
C TYR A 229 -9.19 8.81 -15.71
N GLN A 230 -10.20 7.92 -15.81
CA GLN A 230 -10.08 6.52 -15.38
C GLN A 230 -8.91 5.81 -16.08
N ALA A 231 -8.80 5.99 -17.42
CA ALA A 231 -7.70 5.41 -18.20
C ALA A 231 -6.31 5.95 -17.80
N ALA A 232 -6.23 7.24 -17.44
CA ALA A 232 -5.00 7.84 -16.93
C ALA A 232 -4.65 7.34 -15.52
N ALA A 233 -5.63 7.27 -14.60
CA ALA A 233 -5.46 6.78 -13.26
C ALA A 233 -5.03 5.30 -13.22
N ALA A 234 -5.57 4.47 -14.12
CA ALA A 234 -5.22 3.06 -14.22
C ALA A 234 -3.75 2.78 -14.58
N ARG A 235 -3.02 3.79 -15.07
CA ARG A 235 -1.58 3.69 -15.38
C ARG A 235 -0.69 3.98 -14.18
N LYS A 236 -1.25 4.54 -13.11
CA LYS A 236 -0.53 4.90 -11.88
C LYS A 236 -0.60 3.77 -10.87
N SER A 237 0.47 3.55 -10.13
CA SER A 237 0.47 2.65 -8.97
C SER A 237 -0.28 3.27 -7.78
N ASP A 238 -0.74 2.45 -6.84
CA ASP A 238 -1.38 2.94 -5.61
C ASP A 238 -0.42 3.80 -4.77
N PHE A 239 0.90 3.53 -4.85
CA PHE A 239 1.93 4.35 -4.22
C PHE A 239 1.99 5.77 -4.82
N GLU A 240 2.10 5.89 -6.14
CA GLU A 240 2.10 7.18 -6.85
C GLU A 240 0.81 7.98 -6.62
N ARG A 241 -0.32 7.28 -6.46
CA ARG A 241 -1.63 7.88 -6.17
C ARG A 241 -1.71 8.43 -4.74
N GLY A 242 -1.03 7.77 -3.79
CA GLY A 242 -1.02 8.13 -2.37
C GLY A 242 -0.04 9.23 -1.97
N GLU A 243 0.82 9.72 -2.86
CA GLU A 243 1.80 10.77 -2.54
C GLU A 243 1.12 12.09 -2.17
N LEU A 244 1.45 12.61 -0.98
CA LEU A 244 0.83 13.82 -0.42
C LEU A 244 1.20 15.10 -1.20
N ASN A 245 2.40 15.18 -1.75
CA ASN A 245 2.93 16.38 -2.42
C ASN A 245 2.61 16.47 -3.92
N LYS A 246 1.72 15.61 -4.41
CA LYS A 246 1.34 15.58 -5.81
C LYS A 246 0.31 16.65 -6.14
N GLU A 247 0.39 17.19 -7.36
CA GLU A 247 -0.66 18.04 -7.92
C GLU A 247 -2.03 17.34 -7.85
N LYS A 248 -3.03 18.04 -7.29
CA LYS A 248 -4.37 17.48 -7.12
C LYS A 248 -5.10 17.50 -8.45
N THR A 249 -5.47 16.32 -8.91
CA THR A 249 -6.21 16.13 -10.18
C THR A 249 -7.54 15.43 -9.90
N GLY A 250 -8.53 15.69 -10.73
CA GLY A 250 -9.85 15.08 -10.63
C GLY A 250 -10.79 15.61 -11.70
N VAL A 251 -11.92 14.95 -11.86
CA VAL A 251 -13.00 15.38 -12.77
C VAL A 251 -14.30 15.45 -12.00
N ARG A 252 -15.01 16.57 -12.09
CA ARG A 252 -16.35 16.69 -11.53
C ARG A 252 -17.32 15.79 -12.31
N LEU A 253 -18.17 15.05 -11.60
CA LEU A 253 -19.22 14.26 -12.22
C LEU A 253 -20.41 15.16 -12.52
N GLU A 254 -20.53 15.67 -13.74
CA GLU A 254 -21.66 16.53 -14.13
C GLU A 254 -22.96 15.72 -14.20
N GLY A 255 -23.92 16.12 -13.37
CA GLY A 255 -25.20 15.42 -13.23
C GLY A 255 -25.32 14.51 -12.02
N ILE A 256 -24.21 14.25 -11.32
CA ILE A 256 -24.20 13.51 -10.04
C ILE A 256 -23.81 14.47 -8.92
N GLU A 257 -24.68 14.57 -7.94
CA GLU A 257 -24.48 15.37 -6.73
C GLU A 257 -24.91 14.56 -5.52
N VAL A 258 -24.41 14.90 -4.34
CA VAL A 258 -24.78 14.23 -3.09
C VAL A 258 -25.35 15.23 -2.09
N ILE A 259 -26.21 14.74 -1.21
CA ILE A 259 -26.85 15.54 -0.17
C ILE A 259 -26.13 15.24 1.15
N ASN A 260 -25.52 16.26 1.74
CA ASN A 260 -24.90 16.14 3.06
C ASN A 260 -25.98 15.85 4.12
N PRO A 261 -25.93 14.72 4.81
CA PRO A 261 -26.98 14.30 5.75
C PRO A 261 -27.09 15.21 6.98
N ALA A 262 -26.02 15.93 7.37
CA ALA A 262 -26.05 16.83 8.52
C ALA A 262 -26.63 18.21 8.20
N THR A 263 -26.41 18.71 6.98
CA THR A 263 -26.78 20.07 6.60
C THR A 263 -27.95 20.14 5.61
N GLY A 264 -28.28 19.05 4.94
CA GLY A 264 -29.23 18.99 3.82
C GLY A 264 -28.73 19.69 2.55
N LYS A 265 -27.49 20.22 2.55
CA LYS A 265 -26.92 20.90 1.38
C LYS A 265 -26.50 19.90 0.32
N VAL A 266 -26.72 20.29 -0.93
CA VAL A 266 -26.21 19.57 -2.10
C VAL A 266 -24.75 19.94 -2.33
N VAL A 267 -23.88 18.94 -2.47
CA VAL A 267 -22.47 19.13 -2.74
C VAL A 267 -22.04 18.33 -3.97
N PRO A 268 -21.05 18.80 -4.75
CA PRO A 268 -20.58 18.11 -5.95
C PRO A 268 -19.86 16.81 -5.61
N MET A 269 -19.88 15.86 -6.54
CA MET A 269 -19.06 14.67 -6.51
C MET A 269 -17.97 14.73 -7.59
N PHE A 270 -16.76 14.34 -7.22
CA PHE A 270 -15.62 14.25 -8.13
C PHE A 270 -15.13 12.80 -8.23
N VAL A 271 -14.53 12.45 -9.34
CA VAL A 271 -13.65 11.28 -9.46
C VAL A 271 -12.20 11.75 -9.34
N SER A 272 -11.43 11.13 -8.46
CA SER A 272 -10.00 11.46 -8.30
C SER A 272 -9.17 10.25 -7.91
N ASP A 273 -7.94 10.24 -8.40
CA ASP A 273 -7.00 9.13 -8.24
C ASP A 273 -6.37 9.05 -6.83
N TYR A 274 -6.51 10.08 -5.98
CA TYR A 274 -6.04 10.00 -4.60
C TYR A 274 -6.93 9.12 -3.71
N VAL A 275 -8.14 8.80 -4.16
CA VAL A 275 -9.04 7.86 -3.48
C VAL A 275 -8.81 6.46 -4.03
N LEU A 276 -8.37 5.55 -3.17
CA LEU A 276 -8.12 4.15 -3.53
C LEU A 276 -9.35 3.30 -3.25
N MET A 277 -9.67 2.36 -4.16
CA MET A 277 -10.81 1.44 -3.98
C MET A 277 -10.66 0.54 -2.75
N GLY A 278 -9.43 0.25 -2.32
CA GLY A 278 -9.12 -0.56 -1.14
C GLY A 278 -9.21 0.20 0.20
N TYR A 279 -9.47 1.50 0.19
CA TYR A 279 -9.61 2.31 1.39
C TYR A 279 -11.09 2.59 1.69
N GLY A 280 -11.58 2.09 2.82
CA GLY A 280 -12.97 2.23 3.23
C GLY A 280 -13.93 1.69 2.16
N THR A 281 -14.83 2.53 1.71
CA THR A 281 -15.83 2.21 0.67
C THR A 281 -15.39 2.59 -0.75
N GLY A 282 -14.21 3.19 -0.93
CA GLY A 282 -13.78 3.80 -2.19
C GLY A 282 -14.44 5.15 -2.48
N ILE A 283 -15.14 5.73 -1.48
CA ILE A 283 -15.72 7.07 -1.54
C ILE A 283 -15.34 7.80 -0.25
N VAL A 284 -14.92 9.06 -0.37
CA VAL A 284 -14.56 9.90 0.77
C VAL A 284 -15.35 11.21 0.76
N MET A 285 -15.59 11.76 1.93
CA MET A 285 -16.09 13.13 2.08
C MET A 285 -14.93 14.10 2.14
N GLY A 286 -15.03 15.24 1.46
CA GLY A 286 -14.05 16.31 1.48
C GLY A 286 -14.36 17.35 2.54
N VAL A 287 -13.45 17.52 3.51
CA VAL A 287 -13.56 18.51 4.61
C VAL A 287 -12.36 19.44 4.58
N PRO A 288 -12.30 20.37 3.63
CA PRO A 288 -11.11 21.18 3.37
C PRO A 288 -10.69 22.10 4.54
N GLY A 289 -11.58 22.42 5.46
CA GLY A 289 -11.23 23.18 6.67
C GLY A 289 -10.27 22.41 7.61
N HIS A 290 -10.28 21.05 7.58
CA HIS A 290 -9.67 20.21 8.60
C HIS A 290 -8.87 19.02 8.09
N ASP A 291 -8.72 18.86 6.77
CA ASP A 291 -7.79 17.92 6.13
C ASP A 291 -6.97 18.65 5.06
N GLN A 292 -5.64 18.56 5.13
CA GLN A 292 -4.77 19.29 4.21
C GLN A 292 -4.89 18.81 2.76
N ARG A 293 -5.13 17.52 2.54
CA ARG A 293 -5.32 17.00 1.17
C ARG A 293 -6.60 17.54 0.55
N ASP A 294 -7.64 17.64 1.38
CA ASP A 294 -8.93 18.21 0.97
C ASP A 294 -8.83 19.73 0.76
N TRP A 295 -8.03 20.41 1.57
CA TRP A 295 -7.76 21.84 1.41
C TRP A 295 -7.05 22.14 0.08
N ASP A 296 -6.00 21.36 -0.22
CA ASP A 296 -5.26 21.48 -1.48
C ASP A 296 -6.18 21.23 -2.69
N PHE A 297 -7.03 20.19 -2.60
CA PHE A 297 -7.99 19.87 -3.64
C PHE A 297 -9.05 20.97 -3.79
N ALA A 298 -9.65 21.42 -2.70
CA ALA A 298 -10.65 22.47 -2.73
C ALA A 298 -10.09 23.77 -3.29
N THR A 299 -8.86 24.12 -2.95
CA THR A 299 -8.16 25.30 -3.47
C THR A 299 -7.92 25.17 -4.99
N ALA A 300 -7.45 24.00 -5.45
CA ALA A 300 -7.21 23.76 -6.87
C ALA A 300 -8.50 23.81 -7.72
N PHE A 301 -9.63 23.38 -7.17
CA PHE A 301 -10.92 23.34 -7.85
C PHE A 301 -11.87 24.51 -7.50
N GLY A 302 -11.42 25.48 -6.70
CA GLY A 302 -12.23 26.64 -6.31
C GLY A 302 -13.46 26.28 -5.48
N LEU A 303 -13.38 25.24 -4.64
CA LEU A 303 -14.48 24.76 -3.81
C LEU A 303 -14.53 25.53 -2.49
N PRO A 304 -15.70 25.63 -1.83
CA PRO A 304 -15.83 26.26 -0.52
C PRO A 304 -15.02 25.55 0.55
N ILE A 305 -14.43 26.33 1.46
CA ILE A 305 -13.75 25.85 2.67
C ILE A 305 -14.53 26.35 3.87
N VAL A 306 -15.00 25.42 4.74
CA VAL A 306 -15.84 25.73 5.89
C VAL A 306 -15.12 25.30 7.17
N GLU A 307 -14.94 26.25 8.08
CA GLU A 307 -14.42 25.97 9.43
C GLU A 307 -15.55 25.34 10.27
N VAL A 308 -15.26 24.17 10.86
CA VAL A 308 -16.18 23.48 11.79
C VAL A 308 -15.53 23.14 13.12
N VAL A 309 -14.23 23.36 13.25
CA VAL A 309 -13.48 23.34 14.51
C VAL A 309 -12.73 24.65 14.60
N GLU A 310 -12.91 25.38 15.70
CA GLU A 310 -12.29 26.68 15.91
C GLU A 310 -10.77 26.57 16.03
N GLY A 311 -10.06 27.41 15.28
CA GLY A 311 -8.60 27.56 15.35
C GLY A 311 -7.92 27.58 13.98
N GLY A 312 -6.72 28.16 13.95
CA GLY A 312 -5.96 28.32 12.72
C GLY A 312 -6.51 29.39 11.76
N ASP A 313 -5.93 29.42 10.58
CA ASP A 313 -6.34 30.30 9.47
C ASP A 313 -6.62 29.43 8.23
N ILE A 314 -7.84 28.95 8.12
CA ILE A 314 -8.26 28.07 7.02
C ILE A 314 -8.16 28.70 5.64
N THR A 315 -7.87 30.01 5.54
CA THR A 315 -7.64 30.68 4.25
C THR A 315 -6.24 30.43 3.73
N LYS A 316 -5.31 29.95 4.58
CA LYS A 316 -3.91 29.65 4.22
C LYS A 316 -3.60 28.17 4.17
N GLU A 317 -4.17 27.40 5.09
CA GLU A 317 -3.97 25.96 5.21
C GLU A 317 -5.11 25.32 6.00
N ALA A 318 -5.26 24.01 5.93
CA ALA A 318 -6.21 23.31 6.76
C ALA A 318 -5.82 23.35 8.23
N PHE A 319 -6.80 23.57 9.12
CA PHE A 319 -6.58 23.43 10.55
C PHE A 319 -6.73 21.95 10.95
N THR A 320 -5.60 21.23 11.00
CA THR A 320 -5.56 19.82 11.38
C THR A 320 -5.27 19.69 12.87
N LEU A 321 -6.24 19.21 13.66
CA LEU A 321 -6.02 18.89 15.07
C LEU A 321 -5.14 17.65 15.20
N LYS A 322 -4.13 17.74 16.07
CA LYS A 322 -3.26 16.60 16.43
C LYS A 322 -3.73 15.86 17.69
N ASP A 323 -4.59 16.48 18.44
CA ASP A 323 -5.20 16.03 19.69
C ASP A 323 -6.69 16.41 19.71
N ASP A 324 -7.53 15.66 20.39
CA ASP A 324 -9.00 15.77 20.40
C ASP A 324 -9.52 17.02 21.17
N THR A 325 -8.84 18.16 21.09
CA THR A 325 -9.13 19.39 21.87
C THR A 325 -9.49 20.56 20.98
N GLY A 326 -10.60 20.47 20.27
CA GLY A 326 -11.13 21.58 19.49
C GLY A 326 -12.53 21.96 19.95
N ILE A 327 -12.94 23.19 19.72
CA ILE A 327 -14.32 23.63 19.93
C ILE A 327 -15.05 23.62 18.59
N MET A 328 -16.17 22.91 18.54
CA MET A 328 -16.99 22.84 17.34
C MET A 328 -17.70 24.17 17.06
N VAL A 329 -17.59 24.65 15.82
CA VAL A 329 -18.27 25.85 15.31
C VAL A 329 -18.98 25.54 13.99
N ASN A 330 -19.95 26.31 13.60
CA ASN A 330 -20.73 26.14 12.34
C ASN A 330 -21.33 24.73 12.16
N SER A 331 -21.49 23.98 13.25
CA SER A 331 -21.83 22.54 13.26
C SER A 331 -23.18 22.26 13.94
N GLY A 332 -24.12 23.22 13.93
CA GLY A 332 -25.46 23.05 14.43
C GLY A 332 -25.51 22.62 15.90
N PHE A 333 -26.02 21.42 16.17
CA PHE A 333 -26.13 20.87 17.53
C PHE A 333 -24.78 20.50 18.17
N LEU A 334 -23.69 20.45 17.42
CA LEU A 334 -22.35 20.19 17.94
C LEU A 334 -21.60 21.47 18.37
N ASN A 335 -22.15 22.66 18.08
CA ASN A 335 -21.48 23.92 18.43
C ASN A 335 -21.17 24.01 19.92
N GLY A 336 -19.93 24.36 20.25
CA GLY A 336 -19.46 24.52 21.62
C GLY A 336 -19.07 23.21 22.33
N MET A 337 -19.15 22.08 21.62
CA MET A 337 -18.67 20.80 22.13
C MET A 337 -17.17 20.66 21.93
#